data_937c78d367844dfa6c62b6b5485faf10
#
_entry.id   937c78d367844dfa6c62b6b5485faf10
#
_cell.length_a   1.000
_cell.length_b   1.000
_cell.length_c   1.000
_cell.angle_alpha   90.00
_cell.angle_beta   90.00
_cell.angle_gamma   90.00
#
_symmetry.space_group_name_H-M   'P 1'
#
loop_
_entity.id
_entity.type
_entity.pdbx_description
1 polymer ?
#
loop_
_entity_poly.entity_id
_entity_poly.type
_entity_poly.pdbx_seq_one_letter_code
_entity_poly.pdbx_strand_id
1 'polypeptide(L)' 'MQFTGIVKFYDADEGVGYIVREPDRHEILVRSSGLALGVEALYEGDRVAFDVNMGTNAQARNVMRT' A
#
# COMPACT_ATOMS: atom_id res chain seq x y z
N MET A 1 -8.21 10.15 -4.72
CA MET A 1 -9.17 9.06 -4.86
C MET A 1 -8.69 7.86 -4.06
N GLN A 2 -9.55 7.27 -3.27
CA GLN A 2 -9.18 6.17 -2.40
C GLN A 2 -9.47 4.83 -3.06
N PHE A 3 -8.54 3.90 -2.88
CA PHE A 3 -8.65 2.54 -3.38
C PHE A 3 -8.54 1.57 -2.21
N THR A 4 -8.91 0.32 -2.45
CA THR A 4 -8.68 -0.76 -1.51
C THR A 4 -7.86 -1.83 -2.19
N GLY A 5 -7.20 -2.66 -1.40
CA GLY A 5 -6.39 -3.74 -1.93
C GLY A 5 -5.91 -4.68 -0.83
N ILE A 6 -5.16 -5.67 -1.25
CA ILE A 6 -4.59 -6.69 -0.37
C ILE A 6 -3.07 -6.62 -0.45
N VAL A 7 -2.42 -6.62 0.69
CA VAL A 7 -0.96 -6.59 0.73
C VAL A 7 -0.42 -7.91 0.19
N LYS A 8 0.37 -7.82 -0.88
CA LYS A 8 1.01 -8.98 -1.47
C LYS A 8 2.24 -9.39 -0.65
N PHE A 9 3.07 -8.42 -0.31
CA PHE A 9 4.12 -8.58 0.67
C PHE A 9 4.60 -7.22 1.14
N TYR A 10 5.29 -7.20 2.26
CA TYR A 10 5.89 -5.98 2.77
C TYR A 10 7.14 -6.35 3.55
N ASP A 11 8.27 -5.72 3.21
CA ASP A 11 9.54 -5.93 3.88
C ASP A 11 9.75 -4.78 4.86
N ALA A 12 9.59 -5.07 6.15
CA ALA A 12 9.71 -4.04 7.18
C ALA A 12 11.13 -3.51 7.31
N ASP A 13 12.13 -4.32 7.00
CA ASP A 13 13.53 -3.90 7.06
C ASP A 13 13.85 -2.89 5.97
N GLU A 14 13.38 -3.16 4.76
CA GLU A 14 13.60 -2.28 3.63
C GLU A 14 12.57 -1.16 3.54
N GLY A 15 11.44 -1.33 4.21
CA GLY A 15 10.35 -0.36 4.18
C GLY A 15 9.67 -0.27 2.83
N VAL A 16 9.50 -1.40 2.14
CA VAL A 16 8.91 -1.42 0.81
C VAL A 16 8.13 -2.71 0.60
N GLY A 17 7.07 -2.61 -0.18
CA GLY A 17 6.26 -3.77 -0.53
C GLY A 17 5.30 -3.46 -1.67
N TYR A 18 4.35 -4.35 -1.88
CA TYR A 18 3.36 -4.21 -2.94
C TYR A 18 1.97 -4.52 -2.43
N ILE A 19 1.01 -3.75 -2.93
CA ILE A 19 -0.41 -3.94 -2.67
C ILE A 19 -1.06 -4.29 -4.00
N VAL A 20 -1.87 -5.35 -4.02
CA VAL A 20 -2.67 -5.70 -5.19
C VAL A 20 -3.98 -4.94 -5.08
N ARG A 21 -4.15 -3.97 -5.95
CA ARG A 21 -5.34 -3.10 -5.91
C ARG A 21 -6.56 -3.84 -6.44
N GLU A 22 -7.65 -3.74 -5.70
CA GLU A 22 -8.93 -4.18 -6.19
C GLU A 22 -9.53 -3.05 -7.01
N PRO A 23 -10.30 -3.25 -8.01
CA PRO A 23 -10.76 -4.48 -8.61
C PRO A 23 -9.89 -4.98 -9.77
N ASP A 24 -8.91 -4.21 -10.21
CA ASP A 24 -8.14 -4.52 -11.41
C ASP A 24 -6.90 -5.35 -11.14
N ARG A 25 -6.58 -5.63 -9.88
CA ARG A 25 -5.44 -6.42 -9.44
C ARG A 25 -4.09 -5.83 -9.87
N HIS A 26 -4.06 -4.54 -10.07
CA HIS A 26 -2.83 -3.85 -10.40
C HIS A 26 -1.93 -3.79 -9.18
N GLU A 27 -0.65 -4.10 -9.33
CA GLU A 27 0.29 -4.03 -8.22
C GLU A 27 0.78 -2.61 -8.04
N ILE A 28 0.65 -2.10 -6.82
CA ILE A 28 1.04 -0.74 -6.48
C ILE A 28 2.16 -0.81 -5.45
N LEU A 29 3.25 -0.12 -5.73
CA LEU A 29 4.38 -0.03 -4.81
C LEU A 29 3.97 0.76 -3.57
N VAL A 30 4.37 0.27 -2.40
CA VAL A 30 4.16 0.99 -1.14
C VAL A 30 5.50 1.08 -0.42
N ARG A 31 5.78 2.25 0.12
CA ARG A 31 6.97 2.49 0.95
C ARG A 31 6.53 2.86 2.34
N SER A 32 7.43 2.71 3.32
CA SER A 32 7.12 3.04 4.70
C SER A 32 6.65 4.50 4.84
N SER A 33 7.17 5.40 4.02
CA SER A 33 6.73 6.80 4.03
C SER A 33 5.29 6.98 3.56
N GLY A 34 4.72 5.96 2.91
CA GLY A 34 3.32 6.00 2.45
C GLY A 34 2.33 5.45 3.43
N LEU A 35 2.78 4.94 4.58
CA LEU A 35 1.87 4.41 5.60
C LEU A 35 1.22 5.56 6.37
N ALA A 36 -0.04 5.37 6.74
CA ALA A 36 -0.76 6.37 7.52
C ALA A 36 -0.16 6.47 8.91
N LEU A 37 -0.42 7.59 9.56
CA LEU A 37 0.04 7.80 10.93
C LEU A 37 -0.46 6.67 11.83
N GLY A 38 0.45 6.08 12.59
CA GLY A 38 0.11 4.98 13.49
C GLY A 38 0.24 3.61 12.86
N VAL A 39 0.44 3.52 11.55
CA VAL A 39 0.67 2.24 10.89
C VAL A 39 2.17 2.05 10.73
N GLU A 40 2.73 1.09 11.46
CA GLU A 40 4.18 0.88 11.47
C GLU A 40 4.64 -0.10 10.40
N ALA A 41 3.82 -1.07 10.06
CA ALA A 41 4.15 -2.08 9.07
C ALA A 41 2.88 -2.70 8.52
N LEU A 42 3.02 -3.36 7.39
CA LEU A 42 1.94 -4.12 6.76
C LEU A 42 2.32 -5.58 6.78
N TYR A 43 1.31 -6.45 6.71
CA TYR A 43 1.52 -7.89 6.70
C TYR A 43 0.83 -8.49 5.49
N GLU A 44 1.44 -9.53 4.94
CA GLU A 44 0.88 -10.24 3.79
C GLU A 44 -0.57 -10.65 4.08
N GLY A 45 -1.44 -10.32 3.14
CA GLY A 45 -2.86 -10.65 3.27
C GLY A 45 -3.70 -9.57 3.92
N ASP A 46 -3.09 -8.53 4.50
CA ASP A 46 -3.85 -7.43 5.09
C ASP A 46 -4.68 -6.72 4.03
N ARG A 47 -5.91 -6.40 4.40
CA ARG A 47 -6.74 -5.55 3.56
C ARG A 47 -6.53 -4.10 3.97
N VAL A 48 -6.25 -3.26 2.98
CA VAL A 48 -5.89 -1.87 3.22
C VAL A 48 -6.69 -0.93 2.33
N ALA A 49 -6.81 0.30 2.80
CA ALA A 49 -7.33 1.42 1.99
C ALA A 49 -6.18 2.40 1.79
N PHE A 50 -6.10 3.00 0.63
CA PHE A 50 -4.98 3.88 0.31
C PHE A 50 -5.32 4.80 -0.86
N ASP A 51 -4.52 5.87 -0.99
CA ASP A 51 -4.57 6.76 -2.14
C ASP A 51 -3.40 6.43 -3.04
N VAL A 52 -3.53 6.70 -4.32
CA VAL A 52 -2.44 6.51 -5.28
C VAL A 52 -1.95 7.87 -5.72
N ASN A 53 -0.64 8.08 -5.61
CA ASN A 53 0.01 9.28 -6.12
C ASN A 53 0.11 9.14 -7.64
N MET A 54 -0.62 9.99 -8.34
CA MET A 54 -0.65 9.96 -9.81
C MET A 54 0.59 10.67 -10.35
N GLY A 55 1.48 9.92 -10.93
CA GLY A 55 2.70 10.48 -11.46
C GLY A 55 3.49 9.40 -12.17
N THR A 56 4.76 9.71 -12.46
CA THR A 56 5.64 8.79 -13.18
C THR A 56 5.82 7.47 -12.43
N ASN A 57 5.90 7.55 -11.11
CA ASN A 57 6.05 6.37 -10.26
C ASN A 57 4.87 6.33 -9.29
N ALA A 58 3.79 5.68 -9.72
CA ALA A 58 2.60 5.57 -8.90
C ALA A 58 2.91 4.76 -7.64
N GLN A 59 2.63 5.35 -6.47
CA GLN A 59 2.85 4.71 -5.19
C GLN A 59 1.64 4.89 -4.30
N ALA A 60 1.42 3.91 -3.43
CA ALA A 60 0.35 4.00 -2.44
C ALA A 60 0.73 5.02 -1.37
N ARG A 61 -0.23 5.83 -0.96
CA ARG A 61 -0.07 6.86 0.06
C ARG A 61 -1.19 6.73 1.07
N ASN A 62 -0.91 7.17 2.29
CA ASN A 62 -1.91 7.17 3.36
C ASN A 62 -2.54 5.79 3.55
N VAL A 63 -1.70 4.76 3.54
CA VAL A 63 -2.13 3.37 3.61
C VAL A 63 -2.55 3.04 5.04
N MET A 64 -3.76 2.51 5.19
CA MET A 64 -4.26 2.10 6.49
C MET A 64 -5.04 0.80 6.37
N ARG A 65 -5.02 -0.01 7.42
CA ARG A 65 -5.79 -1.26 7.45
C ARG A 65 -7.27 -0.96 7.52
N THR A 66 -8.06 -1.79 6.88
CA THR A 66 -9.52 -1.67 6.97
C THR A 66 -10.07 -2.63 8.00
#